data_02948b2bb46737cb058cd2a285884c80
#
_entry.id   02948b2bb46737cb058cd2a285884c80
#
_cell.length_a   1.000
_cell.length_b   1.000
_cell.length_c   1.000
_cell.angle_alpha   90.00
_cell.angle_beta   90.00
_cell.angle_gamma   90.00
#
_symmetry.space_group_name_H-M   'P 1'
#
loop_
_entity.id
_entity.type
_entity.pdbx_description
1 polymer ?
#
loop_
_entity_poly.entity_id
_entity_poly.type
_entity_poly.pdbx_seq_one_letter_code
_entity_poly.pdbx_strand_id
1 'polypeptide(L)'
;MWRRGARQRQRPRLGLALSGGAARGAAHVGVLRALAEEGIEVDCVAGTSAGALVGGAYAAGMSLAELEEVARTMRWRDFGRMTVSRLGVQSNARMEEYIRARFPETRFERLRVPFAAVATDLHTGAPVVMRDRGDVAFAIRASCALPGWYVPVTDERGRQLVDGGLVANLPSGVVRSLGAEVVVAVDVNFEGARFLGSPSSIIGVLLQSIVVVQRTACLHQRESAEVVISPRVGHIRWDEMGRAEELLRLGHEAAREALPAIRELLEPRPEEPQPFWFPFRRRRELPPAKAE
;
A
#
# COMPACT_ATOMS: atom_id res chain seq x y z
N MET A 1 -46.39 14.83 -13.00
CA MET A 1 -45.61 13.67 -13.50
C MET A 1 -44.14 14.03 -13.33
N TRP A 2 -43.53 13.75 -12.17
CA TRP A 2 -42.15 14.08 -11.83
C TRP A 2 -41.27 12.91 -12.24
N ARG A 3 -40.53 13.05 -13.34
CA ARG A 3 -39.45 12.14 -13.65
C ARG A 3 -38.32 12.44 -12.67
N ARG A 4 -38.12 11.62 -11.64
CA ARG A 4 -36.88 11.58 -10.89
C ARG A 4 -35.80 11.13 -11.86
N GLY A 5 -34.87 12.03 -12.16
CA GLY A 5 -33.69 11.66 -12.94
C GLY A 5 -32.99 10.48 -12.24
N ALA A 6 -32.77 9.41 -12.98
CA ALA A 6 -31.97 8.29 -12.52
C ALA A 6 -30.59 8.85 -12.11
N ARG A 7 -30.23 8.78 -10.83
CA ARG A 7 -28.85 9.02 -10.38
C ARG A 7 -27.99 8.04 -11.17
N GLN A 8 -27.04 8.57 -11.91
CA GLN A 8 -26.05 7.75 -12.59
C GLN A 8 -25.35 6.90 -11.51
N ARG A 9 -25.46 5.57 -11.62
CA ARG A 9 -24.84 4.63 -10.69
C ARG A 9 -23.34 4.82 -10.77
N GLN A 10 -22.73 5.28 -9.71
CA GLN A 10 -21.29 5.33 -9.58
C GLN A 10 -20.75 3.91 -9.33
N ARG A 11 -19.67 3.53 -10.00
CA ARG A 11 -18.97 2.28 -9.70
C ARG A 11 -18.46 2.29 -8.25
N PRO A 12 -18.30 1.15 -7.60
CA PRO A 12 -17.63 1.05 -6.31
C PRO A 12 -16.22 1.66 -6.35
N ARG A 13 -15.81 2.30 -5.26
CA ARG A 13 -14.47 2.88 -5.15
C ARG A 13 -13.43 1.79 -5.00
N LEU A 14 -12.48 1.72 -5.94
CA LEU A 14 -11.37 0.77 -5.96
C LEU A 14 -10.19 1.30 -5.16
N GLY A 15 -9.79 0.57 -4.13
CA GLY A 15 -8.55 0.80 -3.40
C GLY A 15 -7.48 -0.24 -3.72
N LEU A 16 -6.23 0.21 -3.84
CA LEU A 16 -5.09 -0.65 -4.14
C LEU A 16 -4.14 -0.73 -2.94
N ALA A 17 -3.95 -1.94 -2.39
CA ALA A 17 -2.98 -2.22 -1.34
C ALA A 17 -1.71 -2.82 -1.92
N LEU A 18 -0.55 -2.15 -1.75
CA LEU A 18 0.73 -2.56 -2.30
C LEU A 18 1.68 -3.03 -1.21
N SER A 19 2.09 -4.29 -1.25
CA SER A 19 2.97 -4.87 -0.24
C SER A 19 4.40 -4.34 -0.32
N GLY A 20 5.14 -4.45 0.78
CA GLY A 20 6.59 -4.36 0.76
C GLY A 20 7.20 -5.52 -0.03
N GLY A 21 8.45 -5.36 -0.47
CA GLY A 21 9.12 -6.42 -1.24
C GLY A 21 10.46 -6.01 -1.88
N ALA A 22 10.99 -4.85 -1.53
CA ALA A 22 12.24 -4.29 -2.04
C ALA A 22 12.26 -4.27 -3.59
N ALA A 23 13.27 -4.86 -4.27
CA ALA A 23 13.35 -4.88 -5.74
C ALA A 23 12.09 -5.47 -6.41
N ARG A 24 11.43 -6.45 -5.77
CA ARG A 24 10.19 -7.07 -6.28
C ARG A 24 9.04 -6.07 -6.42
N GLY A 25 9.11 -4.93 -5.74
CA GLY A 25 8.15 -3.83 -5.85
C GLY A 25 7.97 -3.30 -7.27
N ALA A 26 8.93 -3.51 -8.18
CA ALA A 26 8.75 -3.18 -9.60
C ALA A 26 7.55 -3.91 -10.23
N ALA A 27 7.14 -5.08 -9.70
CA ALA A 27 5.96 -5.79 -10.18
C ALA A 27 4.66 -5.00 -9.95
N HIS A 28 4.60 -4.13 -8.92
CA HIS A 28 3.44 -3.25 -8.71
C HIS A 28 3.19 -2.32 -9.90
N VAL A 29 4.26 -1.83 -10.56
CA VAL A 29 4.14 -0.99 -11.74
C VAL A 29 3.50 -1.75 -12.90
N GLY A 30 3.87 -3.02 -13.08
CA GLY A 30 3.23 -3.91 -14.05
C GLY A 30 1.73 -4.12 -13.79
N VAL A 31 1.34 -4.23 -12.51
CA VAL A 31 -0.08 -4.30 -12.12
C VAL A 31 -0.80 -3.00 -12.46
N LEU A 32 -0.24 -1.85 -12.11
CA LEU A 32 -0.82 -0.53 -12.44
C LEU A 32 -1.01 -0.36 -13.95
N ARG A 33 -0.04 -0.83 -14.76
CA ARG A 33 -0.14 -0.81 -16.21
C ARG A 33 -1.32 -1.64 -16.72
N ALA A 34 -1.46 -2.87 -16.25
CA ALA A 34 -2.56 -3.75 -16.66
C ALA A 34 -3.94 -3.17 -16.31
N LEU A 35 -4.09 -2.56 -15.13
CA LEU A 35 -5.32 -1.89 -14.73
C LEU A 35 -5.63 -0.69 -15.65
N ALA A 36 -4.63 0.12 -15.96
CA ALA A 36 -4.80 1.29 -16.82
C ALA A 36 -5.11 0.94 -18.28
N GLU A 37 -4.49 -0.11 -18.84
CA GLU A 37 -4.80 -0.63 -20.19
C GLU A 37 -6.28 -1.05 -20.31
N GLU A 38 -6.89 -1.48 -19.22
CA GLU A 38 -8.30 -1.88 -19.15
C GLU A 38 -9.24 -0.74 -18.69
N GLY A 39 -8.71 0.48 -18.56
CA GLY A 39 -9.50 1.64 -18.12
C GLY A 39 -9.98 1.55 -16.67
N ILE A 40 -9.37 0.71 -15.84
CA ILE A 40 -9.71 0.57 -14.43
C ILE A 40 -8.97 1.65 -13.63
N GLU A 41 -9.73 2.62 -13.13
CA GLU A 41 -9.19 3.70 -12.28
C GLU A 41 -9.08 3.26 -10.83
N VAL A 42 -7.95 3.62 -10.20
CA VAL A 42 -7.69 3.41 -8.77
C VAL A 42 -8.06 4.67 -8.00
N ASP A 43 -8.97 4.56 -7.03
CA ASP A 43 -9.52 5.70 -6.28
C ASP A 43 -8.71 6.04 -5.03
N CYS A 44 -7.98 5.10 -4.47
CA CYS A 44 -7.05 5.32 -3.36
C CYS A 44 -6.00 4.21 -3.27
N VAL A 45 -4.84 4.52 -2.69
CA VAL A 45 -3.71 3.59 -2.58
C VAL A 45 -3.16 3.60 -1.15
N ALA A 46 -2.82 2.44 -0.62
CA ALA A 46 -1.93 2.34 0.53
C ALA A 46 -0.76 1.42 0.21
N GLY A 47 0.41 1.77 0.69
CA GLY A 47 1.62 1.01 0.43
C GLY A 47 2.52 0.87 1.64
N THR A 48 3.32 -0.19 1.65
CA THR A 48 4.37 -0.43 2.63
C THR A 48 5.69 -0.63 1.91
N SER A 49 6.77 0.01 2.38
CA SER A 49 8.12 -0.16 1.83
C SER A 49 8.15 0.12 0.30
N ALA A 50 8.57 -0.84 -0.51
CA ALA A 50 8.53 -0.70 -1.97
C ALA A 50 7.14 -0.37 -2.51
N GLY A 51 6.08 -0.92 -1.90
CA GLY A 51 4.69 -0.57 -2.23
C GLY A 51 4.35 0.88 -1.89
N ALA A 52 4.95 1.44 -0.82
CA ALA A 52 4.79 2.86 -0.51
C ALA A 52 5.49 3.75 -1.55
N LEU A 53 6.66 3.34 -2.04
CA LEU A 53 7.39 4.07 -3.08
C LEU A 53 6.59 4.11 -4.39
N VAL A 54 6.13 2.95 -4.88
CA VAL A 54 5.36 2.85 -6.13
C VAL A 54 3.98 3.53 -5.98
N GLY A 55 3.26 3.24 -4.88
CA GLY A 55 1.95 3.82 -4.61
C GLY A 55 1.99 5.33 -4.44
N GLY A 56 3.00 5.85 -3.75
CA GLY A 56 3.22 7.29 -3.58
C GLY A 56 3.56 7.99 -4.89
N ALA A 57 4.41 7.37 -5.73
CA ALA A 57 4.75 7.89 -7.05
C ALA A 57 3.51 7.95 -7.97
N TYR A 58 2.70 6.90 -7.98
CA TYR A 58 1.42 6.87 -8.70
C TYR A 58 0.46 7.95 -8.19
N ALA A 59 0.29 8.04 -6.88
CA ALA A 59 -0.60 9.02 -6.26
C ALA A 59 -0.13 10.47 -6.48
N ALA A 60 1.17 10.69 -6.56
CA ALA A 60 1.77 11.99 -6.93
C ALA A 60 1.51 12.38 -8.39
N GLY A 61 1.04 11.45 -9.21
CA GLY A 61 0.69 11.71 -10.61
C GLY A 61 1.79 11.40 -11.62
N MET A 62 2.81 10.60 -11.24
CA MET A 62 3.75 10.07 -12.22
C MET A 62 3.01 9.22 -13.26
N SER A 63 3.35 9.41 -14.52
CA SER A 63 2.83 8.57 -15.61
C SER A 63 3.37 7.14 -15.51
N LEU A 64 2.67 6.18 -16.12
CA LEU A 64 3.13 4.79 -16.16
C LEU A 64 4.51 4.66 -16.82
N ALA A 65 4.77 5.44 -17.87
CA ALA A 65 6.07 5.45 -18.54
C ALA A 65 7.21 5.91 -17.60
N GLU A 66 6.97 6.95 -16.78
CA GLU A 66 7.92 7.42 -15.77
C GLU A 66 8.12 6.40 -14.66
N LEU A 67 7.04 5.73 -14.19
CA LEU A 67 7.14 4.66 -13.20
C LEU A 67 7.96 3.48 -13.71
N GLU A 68 7.76 3.06 -14.95
CA GLU A 68 8.54 2.00 -15.58
C GLU A 68 10.01 2.40 -15.73
N GLU A 69 10.28 3.63 -16.16
CA GLU A 69 11.65 4.14 -16.29
C GLU A 69 12.36 4.19 -14.93
N VAL A 70 11.66 4.65 -13.88
CA VAL A 70 12.17 4.60 -12.50
C VAL A 70 12.47 3.16 -12.10
N ALA A 71 11.57 2.21 -12.35
CA ALA A 71 11.79 0.81 -12.01
C ALA A 71 13.04 0.23 -12.71
N ARG A 72 13.32 0.59 -13.97
CA ARG A 72 14.47 0.14 -14.74
C ARG A 72 15.78 0.77 -14.31
N THR A 73 15.75 2.05 -13.94
CA THR A 73 16.98 2.84 -13.72
C THR A 73 17.39 2.93 -12.26
N MET A 74 16.48 2.69 -11.33
CA MET A 74 16.69 2.75 -9.89
C MET A 74 17.76 1.78 -9.40
N ARG A 75 18.62 2.23 -8.50
CA ARG A 75 19.70 1.44 -7.89
C ARG A 75 19.75 1.63 -6.40
N TRP A 76 20.27 0.65 -5.65
CA TRP A 76 20.41 0.72 -4.18
C TRP A 76 21.15 1.96 -3.69
N ARG A 77 22.17 2.42 -4.42
CA ARG A 77 22.95 3.63 -4.10
C ARG A 77 22.13 4.92 -4.11
N ASP A 78 20.97 4.91 -4.77
CA ASP A 78 20.08 6.08 -4.85
C ASP A 78 19.31 6.29 -3.54
N PHE A 79 19.21 5.28 -2.68
CA PHE A 79 18.44 5.33 -1.45
C PHE A 79 19.28 5.40 -0.18
N GLY A 80 20.41 4.71 -0.15
CA GLY A 80 21.22 4.55 1.05
C GLY A 80 22.61 5.14 0.96
N ARG A 81 23.12 5.57 2.11
CA ARG A 81 24.53 5.97 2.30
C ARG A 81 25.05 5.32 3.57
N MET A 82 26.24 4.72 3.49
CA MET A 82 26.93 4.18 4.66
C MET A 82 27.03 5.25 5.76
N THR A 83 26.79 4.87 6.98
CA THR A 83 26.84 5.78 8.13
C THR A 83 27.53 5.13 9.33
N VAL A 84 28.12 5.96 10.17
CA VAL A 84 28.69 5.50 11.46
C VAL A 84 27.56 5.60 12.49
N SER A 85 26.80 4.52 12.64
CA SER A 85 25.69 4.43 13.60
C SER A 85 25.66 3.04 14.26
N ARG A 86 25.24 2.99 15.52
CA ARG A 86 24.97 1.72 16.21
C ARG A 86 23.58 1.17 15.90
N LEU A 87 22.70 1.95 15.25
CA LEU A 87 21.30 1.63 15.01
C LEU A 87 21.03 1.08 13.61
N GLY A 88 22.01 1.11 12.71
CA GLY A 88 21.88 0.62 11.35
C GLY A 88 23.14 0.82 10.54
N VAL A 89 23.25 0.09 9.44
CA VAL A 89 24.43 0.10 8.54
C VAL A 89 24.42 1.33 7.63
N GLN A 90 23.24 1.79 7.23
CA GLN A 90 23.06 2.90 6.30
C GLN A 90 22.04 3.90 6.80
N SER A 91 22.15 5.16 6.35
CA SER A 91 21.07 6.14 6.40
C SER A 91 20.33 6.15 5.05
N ASN A 92 19.00 6.15 5.10
CA ASN A 92 18.18 6.28 3.89
C ASN A 92 17.72 7.73 3.62
N ALA A 93 18.42 8.74 4.13
CA ALA A 93 18.07 10.15 3.89
C ALA A 93 18.07 10.52 2.39
N ARG A 94 18.94 9.91 1.59
CA ARG A 94 18.94 10.10 0.13
C ARG A 94 17.63 9.73 -0.55
N MET A 95 16.83 8.85 0.05
CA MET A 95 15.53 8.49 -0.49
C MET A 95 14.58 9.70 -0.54
N GLU A 96 14.61 10.57 0.48
CA GLU A 96 13.81 11.80 0.43
C GLU A 96 14.26 12.74 -0.69
N GLU A 97 15.58 12.92 -0.85
CA GLU A 97 16.15 13.73 -1.93
C GLU A 97 15.76 13.16 -3.30
N TYR A 98 15.85 11.84 -3.44
CA TYR A 98 15.47 11.13 -4.67
C TYR A 98 13.98 11.34 -5.01
N ILE A 99 13.09 11.20 -4.02
CA ILE A 99 11.65 11.37 -4.17
C ILE A 99 11.32 12.83 -4.52
N ARG A 100 11.87 13.81 -3.78
CA ARG A 100 11.63 15.24 -4.02
C ARG A 100 12.12 15.69 -5.40
N ALA A 101 13.16 15.05 -5.95
CA ALA A 101 13.69 15.39 -7.27
C ALA A 101 12.87 14.80 -8.43
N ARG A 102 12.04 13.77 -8.17
CA ARG A 102 11.36 13.00 -9.23
C ARG A 102 9.84 13.02 -9.16
N PHE A 103 9.26 13.14 -7.96
CA PHE A 103 7.81 13.13 -7.82
C PHE A 103 7.23 14.50 -8.19
N PRO A 104 6.17 14.54 -9.00
CA PRO A 104 5.48 15.80 -9.33
C PRO A 104 4.92 16.54 -8.11
N GLU A 105 4.53 15.79 -7.06
CA GLU A 105 4.00 16.31 -5.82
C GLU A 105 4.51 15.48 -4.63
N THR A 106 4.82 16.15 -3.51
CA THR A 106 5.33 15.52 -2.29
C THR A 106 4.55 15.89 -1.03
N ARG A 107 3.37 16.50 -1.19
CA ARG A 107 2.46 16.83 -0.08
C ARG A 107 1.21 15.97 -0.19
N PHE A 108 0.85 15.22 0.88
CA PHE A 108 -0.32 14.34 0.92
C PHE A 108 -1.61 15.05 0.48
N GLU A 109 -1.82 16.28 0.96
CA GLU A 109 -2.99 17.09 0.69
C GLU A 109 -3.14 17.56 -0.76
N ARG A 110 -2.13 17.35 -1.60
CA ARG A 110 -2.09 17.75 -3.02
C ARG A 110 -1.97 16.58 -3.98
N LEU A 111 -1.93 15.36 -3.48
CA LEU A 111 -1.83 14.19 -4.32
C LEU A 111 -3.07 14.05 -5.21
N ARG A 112 -2.88 13.51 -6.41
CA ARG A 112 -3.98 13.25 -7.36
C ARG A 112 -4.91 12.15 -6.88
N VAL A 113 -4.35 11.18 -6.14
CA VAL A 113 -5.07 10.03 -5.57
C VAL A 113 -4.78 10.00 -4.07
N PRO A 114 -5.78 9.84 -3.20
CA PRO A 114 -5.57 9.60 -1.76
C PRO A 114 -4.58 8.46 -1.53
N PHE A 115 -3.57 8.73 -0.72
CA PHE A 115 -2.50 7.80 -0.46
C PHE A 115 -2.20 7.67 1.03
N ALA A 116 -1.78 6.47 1.45
CA ALA A 116 -1.25 6.21 2.78
C ALA A 116 0.04 5.39 2.71
N ALA A 117 1.07 5.79 3.45
CA ALA A 117 2.27 4.99 3.70
C ALA A 117 2.23 4.47 5.14
N VAL A 118 2.68 3.22 5.33
CA VAL A 118 2.70 2.58 6.65
C VAL A 118 4.13 2.39 7.12
N ALA A 119 4.42 2.84 8.34
CA ALA A 119 5.65 2.53 9.07
C ALA A 119 5.29 1.84 10.40
N THR A 120 6.31 1.38 11.13
CA THR A 120 6.17 0.79 12.47
C THR A 120 6.85 1.70 13.49
N ASP A 121 6.16 2.04 14.57
CA ASP A 121 6.80 2.63 15.74
C ASP A 121 7.61 1.54 16.46
N LEU A 122 8.91 1.69 16.48
CA LEU A 122 9.81 0.68 17.04
C LEU A 122 9.65 0.48 18.56
N HIS A 123 9.18 1.51 19.26
CA HIS A 123 8.99 1.44 20.71
C HIS A 123 7.72 0.69 21.10
N THR A 124 6.62 0.95 20.38
CA THR A 124 5.30 0.39 20.74
C THR A 124 4.92 -0.83 19.92
N GLY A 125 5.57 -1.05 18.77
CA GLY A 125 5.17 -2.04 17.77
C GLY A 125 3.88 -1.67 17.03
N ALA A 126 3.34 -0.47 17.22
CA ALA A 126 2.11 -0.04 16.57
C ALA A 126 2.35 0.42 15.13
N PRO A 127 1.37 0.22 14.22
CA PRO A 127 1.42 0.81 12.88
C PRO A 127 1.29 2.33 12.96
N VAL A 128 2.13 3.03 12.20
CA VAL A 128 2.05 4.48 11.97
C VAL A 128 1.61 4.71 10.54
N VAL A 129 0.33 5.04 10.38
CA VAL A 129 -0.27 5.34 9.08
C VAL A 129 -0.11 6.84 8.81
N MET A 130 0.69 7.18 7.81
CA MET A 130 0.92 8.55 7.36
C MET A 130 0.08 8.82 6.12
N ARG A 131 -0.83 9.79 6.22
CA ARG A 131 -1.80 10.16 5.18
C ARG A 131 -2.36 11.56 5.42
N ASP A 132 -3.22 12.03 4.53
CA ASP A 132 -4.03 13.25 4.61
C ASP A 132 -3.23 14.55 4.62
N ARG A 133 -2.16 14.65 5.39
CA ARG A 133 -1.32 15.87 5.51
C ARG A 133 0.14 15.50 5.74
N GLY A 134 1.03 16.37 5.27
CA GLY A 134 2.46 16.29 5.54
C GLY A 134 3.27 15.84 4.33
N ASP A 135 4.46 15.36 4.60
CA ASP A 135 5.48 15.09 3.60
C ASP A 135 5.46 13.62 3.16
N VAL A 136 5.16 13.38 1.89
CA VAL A 136 5.14 12.06 1.25
C VAL A 136 6.54 11.45 1.21
N ALA A 137 7.59 12.26 0.98
CA ALA A 137 8.95 11.76 0.89
C ALA A 137 9.44 11.22 2.24
N PHE A 138 9.15 11.97 3.33
CA PHE A 138 9.39 11.49 4.69
C PHE A 138 8.64 10.19 5.00
N ALA A 139 7.36 10.13 4.64
CA ALA A 139 6.51 8.96 4.91
C ALA A 139 7.00 7.70 4.19
N ILE A 140 7.38 7.82 2.91
CA ILE A 140 7.94 6.71 2.13
C ILE A 140 9.29 6.29 2.71
N ARG A 141 10.17 7.25 3.06
CA ARG A 141 11.45 6.96 3.71
C ARG A 141 11.27 6.17 4.99
N ALA A 142 10.35 6.60 5.87
CA ALA A 142 10.05 5.90 7.11
C ALA A 142 9.51 4.49 6.86
N SER A 143 8.60 4.34 5.89
CA SER A 143 8.05 3.06 5.46
C SER A 143 9.10 2.10 4.88
N CYS A 144 10.20 2.62 4.34
CA CYS A 144 11.30 1.85 3.76
C CYS A 144 12.51 1.70 4.70
N ALA A 145 12.41 2.07 5.97
CA ALA A 145 13.52 1.97 6.93
C ALA A 145 13.66 0.55 7.48
N LEU A 146 14.17 -0.37 6.66
CA LEU A 146 14.34 -1.79 7.01
C LEU A 146 15.25 -1.94 8.24
N PRO A 147 14.76 -2.56 9.33
CA PRO A 147 15.51 -2.68 10.59
C PRO A 147 16.86 -3.37 10.43
N GLY A 148 17.87 -2.84 11.11
CA GLY A 148 19.24 -3.31 11.03
C GLY A 148 20.00 -2.88 9.76
N TRP A 149 19.32 -2.73 8.62
CA TRP A 149 19.89 -2.22 7.39
C TRP A 149 19.93 -0.69 7.38
N TYR A 150 18.78 -0.06 7.65
CA TYR A 150 18.72 1.40 7.77
C TYR A 150 18.58 1.85 9.23
N VAL A 151 19.13 3.02 9.53
CA VAL A 151 18.91 3.72 10.80
C VAL A 151 17.42 4.07 10.89
N PRO A 152 16.75 3.84 12.04
CA PRO A 152 15.36 4.26 12.24
C PRO A 152 15.17 5.75 11.95
N VAL A 153 14.02 6.09 11.38
CA VAL A 153 13.67 7.49 11.06
C VAL A 153 12.95 8.09 12.24
N THR A 154 13.48 9.18 12.79
CA THR A 154 12.83 9.88 13.90
C THR A 154 11.84 10.91 13.36
N ASP A 155 10.59 10.86 13.84
CA ASP A 155 9.55 11.82 13.50
C ASP A 155 9.55 13.05 14.44
N GLU A 156 8.65 14.01 14.16
CA GLU A 156 8.50 15.24 14.94
C GLU A 156 8.07 15.00 16.41
N ARG A 157 7.54 13.82 16.72
CA ARG A 157 7.14 13.40 18.07
C ARG A 157 8.23 12.63 18.79
N GLY A 158 9.40 12.48 18.17
CA GLY A 158 10.53 11.71 18.71
C GLY A 158 10.37 10.18 18.58
N ARG A 159 9.36 9.68 17.84
CA ARG A 159 9.20 8.24 17.60
C ARG A 159 10.24 7.74 16.63
N GLN A 160 10.80 6.58 16.90
CA GLN A 160 11.69 5.88 15.97
C GLN A 160 10.87 4.98 15.06
N LEU A 161 10.78 5.36 13.79
CA LEU A 161 10.01 4.66 12.78
C LEU A 161 10.92 3.72 11.97
N VAL A 162 10.43 2.51 11.75
CA VAL A 162 11.03 1.50 10.90
C VAL A 162 10.03 0.99 9.87
N ASP A 163 10.48 0.13 8.94
CA ASP A 163 9.66 -0.43 7.86
C ASP A 163 8.32 -0.97 8.37
N GLY A 164 7.25 -0.56 7.69
CA GLY A 164 5.88 -0.97 8.04
C GLY A 164 5.61 -2.45 7.84
N GLY A 165 6.49 -3.15 7.14
CA GLY A 165 6.36 -4.58 6.90
C GLY A 165 6.35 -5.45 8.15
N LEU A 166 6.83 -4.93 9.28
CA LEU A 166 6.73 -5.66 10.56
C LEU A 166 5.29 -5.85 11.04
N VAL A 167 4.39 -4.91 10.72
CA VAL A 167 3.01 -4.88 11.26
C VAL A 167 1.94 -4.89 10.18
N ALA A 168 2.20 -4.28 9.02
CA ALA A 168 1.23 -4.18 7.92
C ALA A 168 1.95 -4.23 6.57
N ASN A 169 2.55 -5.37 6.23
CA ASN A 169 3.28 -5.52 4.98
C ASN A 169 2.36 -5.43 3.75
N LEU A 170 1.10 -5.89 3.85
CA LEU A 170 0.06 -5.75 2.85
C LEU A 170 -1.08 -4.91 3.45
N PRO A 171 -1.11 -3.57 3.25
CA PRO A 171 -1.94 -2.66 4.03
C PRO A 171 -3.41 -2.60 3.59
N SER A 172 -4.07 -3.76 3.39
CA SER A 172 -5.46 -3.88 2.91
C SER A 172 -6.47 -3.15 3.81
N GLY A 173 -6.34 -3.29 5.14
CA GLY A 173 -7.18 -2.58 6.09
C GLY A 173 -6.98 -1.06 6.06
N VAL A 174 -5.77 -0.59 5.74
CA VAL A 174 -5.48 0.85 5.60
C VAL A 174 -6.16 1.41 4.35
N VAL A 175 -6.11 0.70 3.22
CA VAL A 175 -6.84 1.09 2.00
C VAL A 175 -8.33 1.20 2.28
N ARG A 176 -8.91 0.24 3.01
CA ARG A 176 -10.32 0.28 3.41
C ARG A 176 -10.63 1.57 4.19
N SER A 177 -9.74 1.98 5.08
CA SER A 177 -9.89 3.21 5.87
C SER A 177 -9.77 4.51 5.05
N LEU A 178 -9.25 4.45 3.82
CA LEU A 178 -9.26 5.55 2.84
C LEU A 178 -10.59 5.65 2.08
N GLY A 179 -11.54 4.76 2.36
CA GLY A 179 -12.87 4.75 1.76
C GLY A 179 -12.99 3.87 0.53
N ALA A 180 -12.12 2.87 0.37
CA ALA A 180 -12.28 1.83 -0.64
C ALA A 180 -13.49 0.94 -0.32
N GLU A 181 -14.33 0.68 -1.32
CA GLU A 181 -15.44 -0.26 -1.28
C GLU A 181 -15.02 -1.64 -1.81
N VAL A 182 -14.08 -1.65 -2.75
CA VAL A 182 -13.41 -2.84 -3.26
C VAL A 182 -11.91 -2.67 -3.04
N VAL A 183 -11.27 -3.63 -2.40
CA VAL A 183 -9.81 -3.65 -2.17
C VAL A 183 -9.18 -4.71 -3.03
N VAL A 184 -8.26 -4.28 -3.89
CA VAL A 184 -7.34 -5.16 -4.62
C VAL A 184 -5.97 -5.07 -3.94
N ALA A 185 -5.49 -6.18 -3.43
CA ALA A 185 -4.19 -6.28 -2.78
C ALA A 185 -3.16 -6.90 -3.71
N VAL A 186 -1.96 -6.32 -3.78
CA VAL A 186 -0.84 -6.86 -4.57
C VAL A 186 0.26 -7.32 -3.62
N ASP A 187 0.45 -8.64 -3.54
CA ASP A 187 1.40 -9.29 -2.65
C ASP A 187 2.57 -9.89 -3.43
N VAL A 188 3.71 -9.19 -3.43
CA VAL A 188 4.92 -9.63 -4.13
C VAL A 188 5.81 -10.56 -3.29
N ASN A 189 5.35 -10.97 -2.10
CA ASN A 189 6.08 -11.85 -1.19
C ASN A 189 5.39 -13.21 -0.96
N PHE A 190 4.25 -13.48 -1.60
CA PHE A 190 3.43 -14.65 -1.34
C PHE A 190 4.15 -15.98 -1.59
N GLU A 191 4.85 -16.13 -2.72
CA GLU A 191 5.49 -17.40 -3.11
C GLU A 191 6.65 -17.82 -2.20
N GLY A 192 6.83 -17.13 -1.10
CA GLY A 192 7.84 -17.41 -0.13
C GLY A 192 9.24 -17.00 -0.58
N ALA A 193 9.98 -16.65 0.40
CA ALA A 193 11.32 -16.19 0.17
C ALA A 193 12.27 -17.38 0.12
N ARG A 194 12.62 -17.81 -1.06
CA ARG A 194 14.01 -18.23 -1.29
C ARG A 194 14.87 -16.95 -1.23
N PHE A 195 14.69 -16.23 -0.11
CA PHE A 195 14.90 -14.80 -0.01
C PHE A 195 16.38 -14.42 -0.01
N LEU A 196 17.24 -15.23 0.60
CA LEU A 196 18.66 -14.97 0.78
C LEU A 196 19.52 -16.23 0.72
N GLY A 197 18.93 -17.39 0.47
CA GLY A 197 19.59 -18.67 0.76
C GLY A 197 19.73 -18.88 2.27
N SER A 198 20.63 -19.76 2.70
CA SER A 198 20.93 -19.91 4.12
C SER A 198 21.70 -18.67 4.60
N PRO A 199 21.26 -17.97 5.65
CA PRO A 199 21.93 -16.78 6.14
C PRO A 199 23.33 -17.16 6.68
N SER A 200 24.35 -16.40 6.27
CA SER A 200 25.75 -16.61 6.68
C SER A 200 26.27 -15.51 7.61
N SER A 201 25.42 -14.60 8.06
CA SER A 201 25.77 -13.50 8.96
C SER A 201 24.64 -13.15 9.93
N ILE A 202 24.95 -12.48 11.03
CA ILE A 202 23.96 -12.00 12.00
C ILE A 202 22.90 -11.12 11.31
N ILE A 203 23.35 -10.19 10.46
CA ILE A 203 22.43 -9.33 9.69
C ILE A 203 21.56 -10.17 8.76
N GLY A 204 22.10 -11.18 8.11
CA GLY A 204 21.34 -12.10 7.27
C GLY A 204 20.26 -12.87 8.06
N VAL A 205 20.58 -13.33 9.27
CA VAL A 205 19.60 -14.00 10.17
C VAL A 205 18.48 -13.04 10.55
N LEU A 206 18.81 -11.80 10.95
CA LEU A 206 17.82 -10.79 11.32
C LEU A 206 16.90 -10.44 10.16
N LEU A 207 17.46 -10.19 8.97
CA LEU A 207 16.67 -9.90 7.77
C LEU A 207 15.75 -11.06 7.40
N GLN A 208 16.25 -12.30 7.47
CA GLN A 208 15.43 -13.49 7.19
C GLN A 208 14.29 -13.64 8.21
N SER A 209 14.56 -13.36 9.49
CA SER A 209 13.54 -13.39 10.54
C SER A 209 12.44 -12.36 10.29
N ILE A 210 12.80 -11.13 9.88
CA ILE A 210 11.84 -10.09 9.49
C ILE A 210 10.95 -10.57 8.36
N VAL A 211 11.52 -11.20 7.33
CA VAL A 211 10.73 -11.75 6.20
C VAL A 211 9.76 -12.82 6.64
N VAL A 212 10.16 -13.69 7.55
CA VAL A 212 9.25 -14.72 8.11
C VAL A 212 8.07 -14.05 8.82
N VAL A 213 8.32 -13.04 9.65
CA VAL A 213 7.27 -12.28 10.36
C VAL A 213 6.35 -11.57 9.36
N GLN A 214 6.90 -10.86 8.37
CA GLN A 214 6.14 -10.17 7.34
C GLN A 214 5.20 -11.12 6.59
N ARG A 215 5.70 -12.30 6.25
CA ARG A 215 4.92 -13.32 5.53
C ARG A 215 3.75 -13.84 6.37
N THR A 216 3.98 -14.11 7.65
CA THR A 216 2.93 -14.56 8.56
C THR A 216 1.85 -13.49 8.72
N ALA A 217 2.25 -12.22 8.90
CA ALA A 217 1.32 -11.09 9.00
C ALA A 217 0.49 -10.90 7.71
N CYS A 218 1.09 -11.09 6.53
CA CYS A 218 0.38 -10.97 5.26
C CYS A 218 -0.81 -11.93 5.13
N LEU A 219 -0.77 -13.13 5.71
CA LEU A 219 -1.86 -14.11 5.61
C LEU A 219 -3.20 -13.50 6.06
N HIS A 220 -3.24 -12.85 7.22
CA HIS A 220 -4.46 -12.19 7.72
C HIS A 220 -4.81 -10.92 6.94
N GLN A 221 -3.80 -10.20 6.45
CA GLN A 221 -4.01 -8.97 5.69
C GLN A 221 -4.64 -9.24 4.31
N ARG A 222 -4.38 -10.41 3.72
CA ARG A 222 -5.01 -10.88 2.48
C ARG A 222 -6.52 -11.08 2.63
N GLU A 223 -6.98 -11.54 3.79
CA GLU A 223 -8.40 -11.77 4.08
C GLU A 223 -9.26 -10.49 4.03
N SER A 224 -8.61 -9.33 4.18
CA SER A 224 -9.26 -8.02 4.12
C SER A 224 -9.41 -7.44 2.70
N ALA A 225 -8.98 -8.19 1.67
CA ALA A 225 -9.08 -7.80 0.27
C ALA A 225 -10.04 -8.71 -0.49
N GLU A 226 -10.83 -8.13 -1.40
CA GLU A 226 -11.73 -8.89 -2.27
C GLU A 226 -10.96 -9.64 -3.35
N VAL A 227 -9.85 -9.07 -3.85
CA VAL A 227 -8.96 -9.72 -4.82
C VAL A 227 -7.53 -9.59 -4.36
N VAL A 228 -6.76 -10.69 -4.46
CA VAL A 228 -5.33 -10.68 -4.19
C VAL A 228 -4.56 -11.08 -5.44
N ILE A 229 -3.78 -10.15 -5.95
CA ILE A 229 -2.84 -10.37 -7.06
C ILE A 229 -1.50 -10.81 -6.47
N SER A 230 -1.02 -11.98 -6.86
CA SER A 230 0.26 -12.54 -6.37
C SER A 230 1.18 -12.83 -7.56
N PRO A 231 1.98 -11.85 -8.02
CA PRO A 231 2.94 -12.08 -9.10
C PRO A 231 3.95 -13.19 -8.75
N ARG A 232 4.25 -14.06 -9.71
CA ARG A 232 5.17 -15.19 -9.53
C ARG A 232 6.63 -14.77 -9.53
N VAL A 233 7.03 -14.01 -8.49
CA VAL A 233 8.35 -13.38 -8.37
C VAL A 233 9.26 -14.04 -7.33
N GLY A 234 8.88 -15.21 -6.79
CA GLY A 234 9.61 -15.91 -5.73
C GLY A 234 11.05 -16.32 -6.10
N HIS A 235 11.34 -16.49 -7.39
CA HIS A 235 12.67 -16.82 -7.91
C HIS A 235 13.60 -15.61 -8.05
N ILE A 236 13.09 -14.38 -7.92
CA ILE A 236 13.86 -13.13 -7.97
C ILE A 236 14.19 -12.71 -6.54
N ARG A 237 15.45 -12.43 -6.27
CA ARG A 237 15.89 -11.98 -4.94
C ARG A 237 15.42 -10.55 -4.69
N TRP A 238 15.25 -10.21 -3.41
CA TRP A 238 14.82 -8.89 -2.97
C TRP A 238 15.76 -7.75 -3.38
N ASP A 239 17.05 -8.06 -3.62
CA ASP A 239 18.12 -7.11 -3.95
C ASP A 239 18.44 -7.04 -5.46
N GLU A 240 17.77 -7.82 -6.29
CA GLU A 240 18.00 -7.89 -7.74
C GLU A 240 17.24 -6.81 -8.52
N MET A 241 17.62 -5.54 -8.31
CA MET A 241 17.00 -4.43 -9.05
C MET A 241 17.21 -4.49 -10.57
N GLY A 242 18.21 -5.21 -11.05
CA GLY A 242 18.45 -5.44 -12.48
C GLY A 242 17.39 -6.29 -13.18
N ARG A 243 16.46 -6.92 -12.45
CA ARG A 243 15.39 -7.76 -12.99
C ARG A 243 14.08 -6.99 -13.21
N ALA A 244 14.14 -5.65 -13.32
CA ALA A 244 12.94 -4.81 -13.41
C ALA A 244 12.02 -5.19 -14.57
N GLU A 245 12.55 -5.44 -15.79
CA GLU A 245 11.74 -5.84 -16.95
C GLU A 245 10.92 -7.11 -16.70
N GLU A 246 11.53 -8.09 -16.07
CA GLU A 246 10.84 -9.32 -15.73
C GLU A 246 9.79 -9.11 -14.67
N LEU A 247 10.09 -8.31 -13.64
CA LEU A 247 9.15 -7.95 -12.58
C LEU A 247 7.94 -7.19 -13.13
N LEU A 248 8.16 -6.22 -14.01
CA LEU A 248 7.10 -5.49 -14.72
C LEU A 248 6.18 -6.45 -15.47
N ARG A 249 6.77 -7.37 -16.25
CA ARG A 249 6.01 -8.37 -17.02
C ARG A 249 5.19 -9.29 -16.11
N LEU A 250 5.82 -9.85 -15.06
CA LEU A 250 5.16 -10.77 -14.13
C LEU A 250 4.03 -10.09 -13.33
N GLY A 251 4.22 -8.81 -12.97
CA GLY A 251 3.17 -8.01 -12.35
C GLY A 251 1.97 -7.79 -13.28
N HIS A 252 2.26 -7.45 -14.52
CA HIS A 252 1.24 -7.26 -15.57
C HIS A 252 0.46 -8.56 -15.85
N GLU A 253 1.15 -9.69 -16.01
CA GLU A 253 0.53 -11.00 -16.25
C GLU A 253 -0.40 -11.40 -15.09
N ALA A 254 0.08 -11.27 -13.83
CA ALA A 254 -0.73 -11.61 -12.66
C ALA A 254 -1.97 -10.70 -12.52
N ALA A 255 -1.84 -9.42 -12.87
CA ALA A 255 -3.00 -8.52 -12.88
C ALA A 255 -4.01 -8.92 -13.95
N ARG A 256 -3.57 -9.27 -15.15
CA ARG A 256 -4.46 -9.72 -16.22
C ARG A 256 -5.26 -10.98 -15.85
N GLU A 257 -4.65 -11.91 -15.11
CA GLU A 257 -5.36 -13.07 -14.59
C GLU A 257 -6.49 -12.69 -13.62
N ALA A 258 -6.32 -11.57 -12.87
CA ALA A 258 -7.29 -11.10 -11.88
C ALA A 258 -8.37 -10.15 -12.44
N LEU A 259 -8.20 -9.62 -13.66
CA LEU A 259 -9.11 -8.64 -14.26
C LEU A 259 -10.58 -9.06 -14.30
N PRO A 260 -10.96 -10.32 -14.64
CA PRO A 260 -12.35 -10.73 -14.65
C PRO A 260 -13.03 -10.53 -13.29
N ALA A 261 -12.37 -10.95 -12.20
CA ALA A 261 -12.90 -10.80 -10.85
C ALA A 261 -12.97 -9.31 -10.42
N ILE A 262 -11.97 -8.51 -10.79
CA ILE A 262 -11.99 -7.07 -10.49
C ILE A 262 -13.14 -6.38 -11.21
N ARG A 263 -13.39 -6.69 -12.48
CA ARG A 263 -14.48 -6.09 -13.27
C ARG A 263 -15.85 -6.45 -12.69
N GLU A 264 -16.07 -7.71 -12.30
CA GLU A 264 -17.30 -8.16 -11.67
C GLU A 264 -17.60 -7.36 -10.38
N LEU A 265 -16.58 -7.12 -9.56
CA LEU A 265 -16.72 -6.35 -8.32
C LEU A 265 -16.97 -4.85 -8.54
N LEU A 266 -16.53 -4.32 -9.70
CA LEU A 266 -16.73 -2.90 -10.05
C LEU A 266 -18.01 -2.64 -10.82
N GLU A 267 -18.78 -3.67 -11.19
CA GLU A 267 -20.08 -3.49 -11.80
C GLU A 267 -21.03 -2.71 -10.85
N PRO A 268 -21.76 -1.71 -11.37
CA PRO A 268 -22.72 -0.95 -10.56
C PRO A 268 -23.79 -1.88 -9.98
N ARG A 269 -23.78 -2.08 -8.67
CA ARG A 269 -24.79 -2.91 -8.00
C ARG A 269 -26.18 -2.26 -8.11
N PRO A 270 -27.28 -3.03 -8.35
CA PRO A 270 -28.62 -2.53 -8.19
C PRO A 270 -28.80 -1.97 -6.78
N GLU A 271 -29.37 -0.77 -6.64
CA GLU A 271 -29.84 -0.33 -5.33
C GLU A 271 -30.82 -1.38 -4.83
N GLU A 272 -30.52 -2.03 -3.71
CA GLU A 272 -31.56 -2.78 -3.00
C GLU A 272 -32.67 -1.79 -2.66
N PRO A 273 -33.94 -2.08 -3.02
CA PRO A 273 -35.01 -1.19 -2.67
C PRO A 273 -35.03 -1.05 -1.15
N GLN A 274 -34.72 0.13 -0.65
CA GLN A 274 -34.84 0.40 0.78
C GLN A 274 -36.27 0.04 1.20
N PRO A 275 -36.47 -0.85 2.18
CA PRO A 275 -37.78 -1.17 2.65
C PRO A 275 -38.46 0.14 3.08
N PHE A 276 -39.61 0.43 2.51
CA PHE A 276 -40.40 1.62 2.78
C PHE A 276 -40.90 1.51 4.23
N TRP A 277 -40.06 1.91 5.17
CA TRP A 277 -40.47 2.02 6.57
C TRP A 277 -41.22 3.32 6.73
N PHE A 278 -42.55 3.25 6.76
CA PHE A 278 -43.40 4.30 7.31
C PHE A 278 -43.17 4.33 8.82
N PRO A 279 -42.64 5.40 9.41
CA PRO A 279 -42.62 5.52 10.85
C PRO A 279 -43.98 5.96 11.34
N PHE A 280 -44.91 5.04 11.52
CA PHE A 280 -46.02 5.28 12.40
C PHE A 280 -45.48 5.32 13.83
N ARG A 281 -44.96 6.48 14.27
CA ARG A 281 -44.80 6.79 15.68
C ARG A 281 -46.19 6.98 16.28
N ARG A 282 -46.78 5.93 16.85
CA ARG A 282 -47.79 6.08 17.89
C ARG A 282 -47.12 6.78 19.07
N ARG A 283 -47.50 8.03 19.33
CA ARG A 283 -47.26 8.67 20.61
C ARG A 283 -47.84 7.78 21.70
N ARG A 284 -47.03 7.16 22.52
CA ARG A 284 -47.44 6.63 23.82
C ARG A 284 -47.63 7.86 24.72
N GLU A 285 -48.86 8.16 25.04
CA GLU A 285 -49.18 9.06 26.14
C GLU A 285 -48.69 8.40 27.42
N LEU A 286 -47.85 9.11 28.15
CA LEU A 286 -47.43 8.72 29.49
C LEU A 286 -48.61 8.98 30.43
N PRO A 287 -48.96 8.05 31.36
CA PRO A 287 -49.99 8.31 32.36
C PRO A 287 -49.48 9.40 33.33
N PRO A 288 -50.41 10.19 33.91
CA PRO A 288 -50.05 11.28 34.80
C PRO A 288 -49.41 10.74 36.09
N ALA A 289 -48.37 11.42 36.54
CA ALA A 289 -47.68 11.14 37.80
C ALA A 289 -48.68 11.28 38.96
N LYS A 290 -48.79 10.24 39.79
CA LYS A 290 -49.50 10.34 41.07
C LYS A 290 -48.66 11.20 42.02
N ALA A 291 -49.33 12.24 42.56
CA ALA A 291 -48.84 13.01 43.66
C ALA A 291 -48.93 12.17 44.96
N GLU A 292 -47.86 12.04 45.69
CA GLU A 292 -47.76 11.91 47.14
C GLU A 292 -46.43 12.56 47.57
#